data_10dd4811a1d1bcbc11e28f8757d0c329
#
_entry.id   10dd4811a1d1bcbc11e28f8757d0c329
#
_cell.length_a   1.000
_cell.length_b   1.000
_cell.length_c   1.000
_cell.angle_alpha   90.00
_cell.angle_beta   90.00
_cell.angle_gamma   90.00
#
_symmetry.space_group_name_H-M   'P 1'
#
loop_
_entity.id
_entity.type
_entity.pdbx_description
1 polymer ?
#
loop_
_entity_poly.entity_id
_entity_poly.type
_entity_poly.pdbx_seq_one_letter_code
_entity_poly.pdbx_strand_id
1 'polypeptide(L)'
;MGKCNVVIDFGNGKTKISAFKKDNDKFVLTTGAIIETGENNLESPELLQSISGFLLKMRPGAGNLILIMPENEEIVPTTVAEYPLGSNKEVNGMIENNLSALIPENRDKYHYSWRHVRNTDEGLGEFQIAAVKKQAMESIQDIAALHKLKLVSANLASCAVESLAMLLQKSEKYAPKSDNEAMAIVDVGYKTVRVSVFTRDIIIKTKAFGHDLYRMDKLIYANLGDLKNDKNIVPEYLKMNPSFALRVKQYQSFLQGVSSDIIMQIKKSIGGETRCRLTDIYFTGGMYKMPHLVSTVKESFGVPCYAFPYEDFIEINHGCILRENNKPYPSEEVYAVSVGALYGGV
;
A
#
# COMPACT_ATOMS: atom_id res chain seq x y z
N MET A 1 -3.00 -10.27 -28.62
CA MET A 1 -2.61 -9.21 -27.69
C MET A 1 -3.11 -9.56 -26.31
N GLY A 2 -2.22 -9.67 -25.31
CA GLY A 2 -2.62 -9.96 -23.93
C GLY A 2 -3.53 -8.86 -23.36
N LYS A 3 -4.47 -9.24 -22.46
CA LYS A 3 -5.31 -8.28 -21.75
C LYS A 3 -4.43 -7.31 -20.95
N CYS A 4 -4.76 -6.02 -21.01
CA CYS A 4 -4.14 -5.01 -20.17
C CYS A 4 -4.74 -5.10 -18.76
N ASN A 5 -3.90 -5.08 -17.73
CA ASN A 5 -4.33 -4.91 -16.35
C ASN A 5 -3.95 -3.49 -15.89
N VAL A 6 -4.93 -2.70 -15.54
CA VAL A 6 -4.75 -1.37 -14.97
C VAL A 6 -4.92 -1.48 -13.47
N VAL A 7 -3.97 -0.98 -12.73
CA VAL A 7 -4.05 -0.88 -11.26
C VAL A 7 -4.14 0.58 -10.89
N ILE A 8 -5.14 0.95 -10.09
CA ILE A 8 -5.26 2.25 -9.46
C ILE A 8 -5.05 2.08 -7.96
N ASP A 9 -3.96 2.62 -7.45
CA ASP A 9 -3.63 2.63 -6.03
C ASP A 9 -4.00 4.01 -5.44
N PHE A 10 -5.10 4.04 -4.72
CA PHE A 10 -5.59 5.23 -4.02
C PHE A 10 -4.79 5.44 -2.74
N GLY A 11 -3.65 6.08 -2.86
CA GLY A 11 -2.85 6.44 -1.69
C GLY A 11 -3.32 7.74 -1.03
N ASN A 12 -3.02 7.88 0.26
CA ASN A 12 -3.32 9.08 1.04
C ASN A 12 -2.38 10.26 0.66
N GLY A 13 -2.73 11.02 -0.36
CA GLY A 13 -1.96 12.15 -0.88
C GLY A 13 -1.59 11.99 -2.35
N LYS A 14 -1.32 10.77 -2.81
CA LYS A 14 -1.03 10.49 -4.23
C LYS A 14 -1.72 9.21 -4.68
N THR A 15 -2.45 9.30 -5.78
CA THR A 15 -3.00 8.15 -6.49
C THR A 15 -2.01 7.73 -7.58
N LYS A 16 -1.70 6.44 -7.61
CA LYS A 16 -0.82 5.86 -8.62
C LYS A 16 -1.66 5.05 -9.60
N ILE A 17 -1.43 5.24 -10.88
CA ILE A 17 -2.07 4.47 -11.94
C ILE A 17 -0.96 3.76 -12.70
N SER A 18 -1.07 2.46 -12.86
CA SER A 18 -0.11 1.65 -13.56
C SER A 18 -0.81 0.67 -14.50
N ALA A 19 -0.22 0.45 -15.67
CA ALA A 19 -0.73 -0.50 -16.64
C ALA A 19 0.29 -1.60 -16.88
N PHE A 20 -0.20 -2.82 -16.82
CA PHE A 20 0.59 -4.01 -17.01
C PHE A 20 0.01 -4.87 -18.13
N LYS A 21 0.89 -5.46 -18.92
CA LYS A 21 0.53 -6.55 -19.84
C LYS A 21 1.12 -7.84 -19.30
N LYS A 22 0.41 -8.94 -19.44
CA LYS A 22 0.97 -10.26 -19.16
C LYS A 22 1.70 -10.71 -20.41
N ASP A 23 2.98 -10.98 -20.28
CA ASP A 23 3.83 -11.60 -21.32
C ASP A 23 4.39 -12.89 -20.74
N ASN A 24 3.97 -14.02 -21.31
CA ASN A 24 4.21 -15.35 -20.73
C ASN A 24 3.77 -15.41 -19.27
N ASP A 25 4.67 -15.68 -18.34
CA ASP A 25 4.38 -15.80 -16.90
C ASP A 25 4.69 -14.53 -16.11
N LYS A 26 5.19 -13.48 -16.76
CA LYS A 26 5.52 -12.22 -16.11
C LYS A 26 4.59 -11.09 -16.49
N PHE A 27 4.46 -10.14 -15.57
CA PHE A 27 3.82 -8.86 -15.87
C PHE A 27 4.86 -7.86 -16.33
N VAL A 28 4.53 -7.12 -17.38
CA VAL A 28 5.36 -6.05 -17.95
C VAL A 28 4.69 -4.72 -17.67
N LEU A 29 5.33 -3.86 -16.88
CA LEU A 29 4.88 -2.48 -16.67
C LEU A 29 5.06 -1.70 -17.97
N THR A 30 3.97 -1.22 -18.55
CA THR A 30 3.97 -0.51 -19.84
C THR A 30 3.88 1.00 -19.69
N THR A 31 3.19 1.47 -18.68
CA THR A 31 3.07 2.90 -18.36
C THR A 31 2.60 3.09 -16.93
N GLY A 32 2.87 4.27 -16.38
CA GLY A 32 2.39 4.65 -15.06
C GLY A 32 2.25 6.17 -14.92
N ALA A 33 1.43 6.59 -13.96
CA ALA A 33 1.29 7.97 -13.55
C ALA A 33 1.09 8.08 -12.05
N ILE A 34 1.47 9.21 -11.52
CA ILE A 34 1.19 9.64 -10.16
C ILE A 34 0.36 10.92 -10.25
N ILE A 35 -0.75 10.92 -9.56
CA ILE A 35 -1.70 12.04 -9.52
C ILE A 35 -1.78 12.50 -8.06
N GLU A 36 -1.73 13.81 -7.83
CA GLU A 36 -2.02 14.37 -6.51
C GLU A 36 -3.49 14.11 -6.16
N THR A 37 -3.72 13.47 -5.03
CA THR A 37 -5.08 13.09 -4.60
C THR A 37 -5.73 14.18 -3.73
N GLY A 38 -4.92 15.10 -3.20
CA GLY A 38 -5.40 16.09 -2.23
C GLY A 38 -5.78 15.45 -0.88
N GLU A 39 -6.78 16.03 -0.23
CA GLU A 39 -7.40 15.43 0.95
C GLU A 39 -8.45 14.42 0.47
N ASN A 40 -8.03 13.22 0.33
CA ASN A 40 -8.68 12.02 -0.17
C ASN A 40 -10.20 11.96 -0.08
N ASN A 41 -10.83 12.23 -1.18
CA ASN A 41 -12.19 11.83 -1.41
C ASN A 41 -12.22 11.02 -2.72
N LEU A 42 -12.52 9.72 -2.66
CA LEU A 42 -12.72 8.88 -3.84
C LEU A 42 -13.85 9.40 -4.75
N GLU A 43 -14.69 10.26 -4.21
CA GLU A 43 -15.81 10.90 -4.91
C GLU A 43 -15.42 12.27 -5.49
N SER A 44 -14.16 12.75 -5.27
CA SER A 44 -13.73 14.05 -5.80
C SER A 44 -13.81 14.09 -7.33
N PRO A 45 -14.62 15.02 -7.91
CA PRO A 45 -14.71 15.16 -9.36
C PRO A 45 -13.35 15.42 -10.01
N GLU A 46 -12.48 16.18 -9.34
CA GLU A 46 -11.16 16.55 -9.84
C GLU A 46 -10.25 15.32 -9.93
N LEU A 47 -10.28 14.44 -8.90
CA LEU A 47 -9.54 13.18 -8.91
C LEU A 47 -10.06 12.27 -10.02
N LEU A 48 -11.37 12.07 -10.09
CA LEU A 48 -12.03 11.22 -11.08
C LEU A 48 -11.75 11.69 -12.50
N GLN A 49 -11.81 13.01 -12.74
CA GLN A 49 -11.47 13.62 -14.03
C GLN A 49 -9.98 13.40 -14.37
N SER A 50 -9.08 13.54 -13.39
CA SER A 50 -7.65 13.32 -13.57
C SER A 50 -7.34 11.87 -13.94
N ILE A 51 -7.99 10.92 -13.26
CA ILE A 51 -7.89 9.48 -13.56
C ILE A 51 -8.37 9.20 -14.98
N SER A 52 -9.58 9.68 -15.33
CA SER A 52 -10.15 9.49 -16.67
C SER A 52 -9.28 10.11 -17.75
N GLY A 53 -8.77 11.33 -17.52
CA GLY A 53 -7.87 12.01 -18.45
C GLY A 53 -6.54 11.24 -18.67
N PHE A 54 -6.02 10.60 -17.64
CA PHE A 54 -4.84 9.76 -17.77
C PHE A 54 -5.15 8.45 -18.53
N LEU A 55 -6.25 7.78 -18.20
CA LEU A 55 -6.69 6.57 -18.91
C LEU A 55 -6.96 6.85 -20.40
N LEU A 56 -7.50 8.02 -20.74
CA LEU A 56 -7.68 8.44 -22.13
C LEU A 56 -6.34 8.55 -22.87
N LYS A 57 -5.33 9.14 -22.25
CA LYS A 57 -3.98 9.27 -22.82
C LYS A 57 -3.28 7.91 -22.96
N MET A 58 -3.46 7.05 -21.97
CA MET A 58 -2.84 5.73 -21.92
C MET A 58 -3.42 4.76 -22.95
N ARG A 59 -4.72 4.90 -23.28
CA ARG A 59 -5.46 4.02 -24.21
C ARG A 59 -5.27 2.53 -23.91
N PRO A 60 -5.65 2.04 -22.73
CA PRO A 60 -5.35 0.68 -22.28
C PRO A 60 -6.01 -0.39 -23.17
N GLY A 61 -7.05 -0.02 -23.93
CA GLY A 61 -7.90 -0.97 -24.65
C GLY A 61 -8.81 -1.76 -23.69
N ALA A 62 -9.39 -2.85 -24.19
CA ALA A 62 -10.17 -3.74 -23.34
C ALA A 62 -9.26 -4.47 -22.33
N GLY A 63 -9.60 -4.39 -21.06
CA GLY A 63 -8.75 -4.93 -20.00
C GLY A 63 -9.44 -5.06 -18.66
N ASN A 64 -8.65 -5.34 -17.64
CA ASN A 64 -9.09 -5.44 -16.26
C ASN A 64 -8.69 -4.17 -15.50
N LEU A 65 -9.52 -3.77 -14.53
CA LEU A 65 -9.22 -2.76 -13.54
C LEU A 65 -9.12 -3.42 -12.17
N ILE A 66 -8.05 -3.13 -11.47
CA ILE A 66 -7.80 -3.54 -10.09
C ILE A 66 -7.65 -2.27 -9.27
N LEU A 67 -8.36 -2.19 -8.15
CA LEU A 67 -8.27 -1.07 -7.23
C LEU A 67 -7.53 -1.48 -5.97
N ILE A 68 -6.68 -0.60 -5.47
CA ILE A 68 -6.09 -0.67 -4.15
C ILE A 68 -6.69 0.48 -3.35
N MET A 69 -7.45 0.11 -2.32
CA MET A 69 -8.20 1.03 -1.50
C MET A 69 -7.37 1.44 -0.27
N PRO A 70 -7.39 2.72 0.11
CA PRO A 70 -6.70 3.17 1.31
C PRO A 70 -7.43 2.65 2.55
N GLU A 71 -6.68 2.25 3.55
CA GLU A 71 -7.21 1.98 4.89
C GLU A 71 -7.31 3.29 5.65
N ASN A 72 -8.47 3.92 5.54
CA ASN A 72 -8.80 5.20 6.15
C ASN A 72 -10.24 5.12 6.64
N GLU A 73 -10.47 5.36 7.92
CA GLU A 73 -11.78 5.24 8.57
C GLU A 73 -12.87 6.10 7.89
N GLU A 74 -12.51 7.22 7.28
CA GLU A 74 -13.44 8.10 6.61
C GLU A 74 -13.83 7.62 5.18
N ILE A 75 -12.93 6.88 4.51
CA ILE A 75 -13.09 6.49 3.10
C ILE A 75 -13.44 5.01 2.98
N VAL A 76 -12.66 4.16 3.65
CA VAL A 76 -12.82 2.71 3.71
C VAL A 76 -12.71 2.29 5.16
N PRO A 77 -13.78 2.44 5.94
CA PRO A 77 -13.80 1.94 7.32
C PRO A 77 -13.46 0.45 7.33
N THR A 78 -12.48 0.13 8.14
CA THR A 78 -11.93 -1.22 8.24
C THR A 78 -11.84 -1.61 9.70
N THR A 79 -12.31 -2.80 10.03
CA THR A 79 -12.24 -3.34 11.39
C THR A 79 -11.84 -4.80 11.37
N VAL A 80 -11.42 -5.29 12.52
CA VAL A 80 -11.18 -6.71 12.77
C VAL A 80 -12.10 -7.13 13.90
N ALA A 81 -12.86 -8.19 13.68
CA ALA A 81 -13.81 -8.73 14.67
C ALA A 81 -13.67 -10.26 14.73
N GLU A 82 -13.98 -10.81 15.89
CA GLU A 82 -13.95 -12.24 16.14
C GLU A 82 -15.37 -12.81 16.10
N TYR A 83 -15.54 -13.89 15.35
CA TYR A 83 -16.80 -14.62 15.25
C TYR A 83 -16.56 -16.13 15.36
N PRO A 84 -17.56 -16.91 15.79
CA PRO A 84 -17.54 -18.37 15.68
C PRO A 84 -17.23 -18.81 14.26
N LEU A 85 -16.40 -19.83 14.14
CA LEU A 85 -16.12 -20.45 12.86
C LEU A 85 -17.39 -21.14 12.34
N GLY A 86 -17.68 -20.93 11.08
CA GLY A 86 -18.87 -21.47 10.44
C GLY A 86 -18.78 -21.41 8.91
N SER A 87 -19.86 -21.73 8.25
CA SER A 87 -19.98 -21.54 6.80
C SER A 87 -19.91 -20.03 6.45
N ASN A 88 -19.49 -19.72 5.24
CA ASN A 88 -19.47 -18.33 4.76
C ASN A 88 -20.84 -17.63 4.92
N LYS A 89 -21.95 -18.37 4.80
CA LYS A 89 -23.29 -17.83 4.99
C LYS A 89 -23.56 -17.44 6.44
N GLU A 90 -23.15 -18.26 7.39
CA GLU A 90 -23.31 -17.98 8.85
C GLU A 90 -22.44 -16.81 9.26
N VAL A 91 -21.17 -16.81 8.86
CA VAL A 91 -20.24 -15.69 9.13
C VAL A 91 -20.77 -14.40 8.52
N ASN A 92 -21.24 -14.42 7.28
CA ASN A 92 -21.83 -13.26 6.62
C ASN A 92 -23.03 -12.73 7.39
N GLY A 93 -23.92 -13.60 7.86
CA GLY A 93 -25.08 -13.22 8.67
C GLY A 93 -24.70 -12.56 10.01
N MET A 94 -23.64 -13.07 10.68
CA MET A 94 -23.13 -12.45 11.91
C MET A 94 -22.55 -11.07 11.65
N ILE A 95 -21.77 -10.93 10.57
CA ILE A 95 -21.19 -9.64 10.17
C ILE A 95 -22.29 -8.65 9.80
N GLU A 96 -23.29 -9.05 9.01
CA GLU A 96 -24.43 -8.19 8.64
C GLU A 96 -25.18 -7.65 9.84
N ASN A 97 -25.43 -8.50 10.84
CA ASN A 97 -26.13 -8.09 12.05
C ASN A 97 -25.34 -7.06 12.87
N ASN A 98 -24.01 -7.08 12.79
CA ASN A 98 -23.13 -6.18 13.52
C ASN A 98 -22.61 -5.00 12.67
N LEU A 99 -22.97 -4.93 11.40
CA LEU A 99 -22.40 -3.94 10.46
C LEU A 99 -22.68 -2.50 10.88
N SER A 100 -23.82 -2.24 11.52
CA SER A 100 -24.18 -0.92 12.05
C SER A 100 -23.25 -0.42 13.17
N ALA A 101 -22.59 -1.32 13.88
CA ALA A 101 -21.57 -0.97 14.88
C ALA A 101 -20.22 -0.63 14.23
N LEU A 102 -19.99 -1.10 13.01
CA LEU A 102 -18.76 -0.95 12.25
C LEU A 102 -18.79 0.21 11.26
N ILE A 103 -19.99 0.55 10.77
CA ILE A 103 -20.24 1.62 9.81
C ILE A 103 -21.13 2.66 10.48
N PRO A 104 -20.64 3.90 10.70
CA PRO A 104 -21.38 4.94 11.45
C PRO A 104 -22.60 5.47 10.70
N GLU A 105 -22.70 5.26 9.40
CA GLU A 105 -23.81 5.70 8.54
C GLU A 105 -24.75 4.53 8.19
N ASN A 106 -25.84 4.85 7.46
CA ASN A 106 -26.75 3.84 6.93
C ASN A 106 -26.02 2.83 6.05
N ARG A 107 -25.99 1.58 6.48
CA ARG A 107 -25.33 0.45 5.82
C ARG A 107 -25.73 0.28 4.35
N ASP A 108 -26.95 0.67 3.97
CA ASP A 108 -27.46 0.53 2.60
C ASP A 108 -26.68 1.37 1.58
N LYS A 109 -25.94 2.36 2.07
CA LYS A 109 -25.04 3.19 1.24
C LYS A 109 -23.67 2.56 0.98
N TYR A 110 -23.38 1.41 1.58
CA TYR A 110 -22.06 0.78 1.51
C TYR A 110 -22.11 -0.57 0.81
N HIS A 111 -21.04 -0.87 0.08
CA HIS A 111 -20.59 -2.23 -0.18
C HIS A 111 -19.66 -2.64 0.95
N TYR A 112 -19.77 -3.86 1.42
CA TYR A 112 -18.83 -4.42 2.37
C TYR A 112 -18.31 -5.76 1.89
N SER A 113 -17.13 -6.11 2.37
CA SER A 113 -16.52 -7.41 2.16
C SER A 113 -15.74 -7.80 3.40
N TRP A 114 -15.49 -9.09 3.56
CA TRP A 114 -14.72 -9.61 4.65
C TRP A 114 -13.82 -10.75 4.20
N ARG A 115 -12.77 -11.00 4.97
CA ARG A 115 -11.91 -12.16 4.81
C ARG A 115 -11.57 -12.74 6.18
N HIS A 116 -11.43 -14.06 6.25
CA HIS A 116 -10.87 -14.73 7.39
C HIS A 116 -9.37 -14.44 7.46
N VAL A 117 -8.87 -14.00 8.60
CA VAL A 117 -7.46 -13.67 8.84
C VAL A 117 -6.75 -14.87 9.46
N ARG A 118 -7.28 -15.37 10.57
CA ARG A 118 -6.72 -16.52 11.32
C ARG A 118 -7.73 -17.08 12.30
N ASN A 119 -7.44 -18.25 12.84
CA ASN A 119 -8.15 -18.76 14.02
C ASN A 119 -7.49 -18.19 15.29
N THR A 120 -8.32 -17.92 16.30
CA THR A 120 -7.86 -17.55 17.64
C THR A 120 -7.68 -18.79 18.51
N ASP A 121 -6.97 -18.65 19.64
CA ASP A 121 -6.77 -19.74 20.60
C ASP A 121 -8.06 -20.21 21.26
N GLU A 122 -9.10 -19.35 21.27
CA GLU A 122 -10.42 -19.64 21.80
C GLU A 122 -11.33 -20.38 20.81
N GLY A 123 -10.81 -20.75 19.63
CA GLY A 123 -11.56 -21.45 18.59
C GLY A 123 -12.50 -20.56 17.78
N LEU A 124 -12.33 -19.24 17.86
CA LEU A 124 -13.02 -18.27 17.02
C LEU A 124 -12.19 -17.98 15.76
N GLY A 125 -12.83 -17.42 14.74
CA GLY A 125 -12.14 -16.84 13.58
C GLY A 125 -12.02 -15.32 13.76
N GLU A 126 -10.83 -14.79 13.49
CA GLU A 126 -10.58 -13.35 13.33
C GLU A 126 -10.88 -12.96 11.88
N PHE A 127 -11.80 -12.02 11.69
CA PHE A 127 -12.24 -11.57 10.36
C PHE A 127 -11.95 -10.10 10.17
N GLN A 128 -11.27 -9.77 9.09
CA GLN A 128 -11.10 -8.38 8.65
C GLN A 128 -12.31 -8.02 7.77
N ILE A 129 -12.96 -6.91 8.12
CA ILE A 129 -14.15 -6.40 7.44
C ILE A 129 -13.80 -5.00 6.92
N ALA A 130 -14.14 -4.73 5.67
CA ALA A 130 -13.96 -3.42 5.05
C ALA A 130 -15.25 -3.00 4.35
N ALA A 131 -15.53 -1.71 4.36
CA ALA A 131 -16.68 -1.15 3.67
C ALA A 131 -16.28 0.07 2.83
N VAL A 132 -17.00 0.28 1.72
CA VAL A 132 -16.78 1.41 0.83
C VAL A 132 -18.13 1.95 0.37
N LYS A 133 -18.26 3.27 0.22
CA LYS A 133 -19.49 3.89 -0.29
C LYS A 133 -19.81 3.39 -1.70
N LYS A 134 -21.08 3.01 -1.92
CA LYS A 134 -21.58 2.56 -3.22
C LYS A 134 -21.35 3.61 -4.30
N GLN A 135 -21.63 4.88 -4.00
CA GLN A 135 -21.46 5.99 -4.91
C GLN A 135 -20.01 6.13 -5.40
N ALA A 136 -19.02 5.97 -4.51
CA ALA A 136 -17.61 6.01 -4.90
C ALA A 136 -17.27 4.86 -5.86
N MET A 137 -17.76 3.66 -5.58
CA MET A 137 -17.53 2.50 -6.45
C MET A 137 -18.22 2.64 -7.81
N GLU A 138 -19.46 3.14 -7.84
CA GLU A 138 -20.20 3.40 -9.06
C GLU A 138 -19.47 4.42 -9.95
N SER A 139 -19.01 5.53 -9.38
CA SER A 139 -18.23 6.55 -10.12
C SER A 139 -16.95 5.97 -10.75
N ILE A 140 -16.25 5.10 -10.03
CA ILE A 140 -15.05 4.43 -10.56
C ILE A 140 -15.43 3.41 -11.64
N GLN A 141 -16.55 2.67 -11.47
CA GLN A 141 -17.04 1.71 -12.45
C GLN A 141 -17.45 2.41 -13.76
N ASP A 142 -18.07 3.58 -13.68
CA ASP A 142 -18.44 4.39 -14.85
C ASP A 142 -17.20 4.82 -15.63
N ILE A 143 -16.16 5.30 -14.94
CA ILE A 143 -14.87 5.62 -15.56
C ILE A 143 -14.25 4.37 -16.20
N ALA A 144 -14.27 3.26 -15.51
CA ALA A 144 -13.76 1.99 -16.05
C ALA A 144 -14.48 1.59 -17.34
N ALA A 145 -15.81 1.64 -17.33
CA ALA A 145 -16.64 1.32 -18.50
C ALA A 145 -16.36 2.25 -19.68
N LEU A 146 -16.23 3.57 -19.44
CA LEU A 146 -15.86 4.55 -20.46
C LEU A 146 -14.55 4.20 -21.17
N HIS A 147 -13.58 3.61 -20.44
CA HIS A 147 -12.29 3.21 -20.97
C HIS A 147 -12.20 1.72 -21.34
N LYS A 148 -13.33 1.02 -21.43
CA LYS A 148 -13.42 -0.42 -21.76
C LYS A 148 -12.67 -1.33 -20.78
N LEU A 149 -12.58 -0.91 -19.53
CA LEU A 149 -12.00 -1.68 -18.44
C LEU A 149 -13.11 -2.35 -17.63
N LYS A 150 -12.87 -3.59 -17.20
CA LYS A 150 -13.75 -4.31 -16.28
C LYS A 150 -13.15 -4.27 -14.88
N LEU A 151 -13.86 -3.71 -13.91
CA LEU A 151 -13.48 -3.82 -12.51
C LEU A 151 -13.54 -5.30 -12.09
N VAL A 152 -12.40 -5.87 -11.74
CA VAL A 152 -12.28 -7.29 -11.36
C VAL A 152 -11.96 -7.47 -9.88
N SER A 153 -11.35 -6.47 -9.26
CA SER A 153 -10.96 -6.54 -7.85
C SER A 153 -10.85 -5.15 -7.24
N ALA A 154 -11.22 -5.05 -5.96
CA ALA A 154 -10.95 -3.91 -5.09
C ALA A 154 -10.42 -4.45 -3.76
N ASN A 155 -9.14 -4.25 -3.51
CA ASN A 155 -8.43 -4.80 -2.37
C ASN A 155 -7.96 -3.68 -1.44
N LEU A 156 -7.81 -3.98 -0.15
CA LEU A 156 -7.11 -3.08 0.76
C LEU A 156 -5.61 -3.06 0.44
N ALA A 157 -4.96 -1.95 0.72
CA ALA A 157 -3.52 -1.83 0.52
C ALA A 157 -2.72 -2.82 1.39
N SER A 158 -3.21 -3.17 2.59
CA SER A 158 -2.60 -4.24 3.41
C SER A 158 -2.64 -5.60 2.71
N CYS A 159 -3.74 -5.94 2.01
CA CYS A 159 -3.82 -7.18 1.24
C CYS A 159 -2.79 -7.21 0.09
N ALA A 160 -2.58 -6.05 -0.57
CA ALA A 160 -1.56 -5.95 -1.60
C ALA A 160 -0.14 -6.13 -1.03
N VAL A 161 0.14 -5.58 0.17
CA VAL A 161 1.43 -5.79 0.86
C VAL A 161 1.60 -7.25 1.28
N GLU A 162 0.55 -7.92 1.74
CA GLU A 162 0.58 -9.37 2.01
C GLU A 162 0.90 -10.19 0.75
N SER A 163 0.35 -9.78 -0.38
CA SER A 163 0.67 -10.43 -1.67
C SER A 163 2.13 -10.25 -2.07
N LEU A 164 2.76 -9.12 -1.72
CA LEU A 164 4.21 -8.96 -1.87
C LEU A 164 4.97 -9.94 -0.97
N ALA A 165 4.52 -10.16 0.26
CA ALA A 165 5.11 -11.16 1.15
C ALA A 165 5.00 -12.57 0.53
N MET A 166 3.84 -12.92 -0.02
CA MET A 166 3.64 -14.20 -0.72
C MET A 166 4.56 -14.35 -1.94
N LEU A 167 4.87 -13.27 -2.66
CA LEU A 167 5.83 -13.31 -3.75
C LEU A 167 7.23 -13.65 -3.25
N LEU A 168 7.67 -13.05 -2.15
CA LEU A 168 8.96 -13.38 -1.54
C LEU A 168 8.97 -14.83 -1.02
N GLN A 169 7.90 -15.30 -0.38
CA GLN A 169 7.77 -16.69 0.11
C GLN A 169 7.90 -17.72 -1.02
N LYS A 170 7.35 -17.44 -2.19
CA LYS A 170 7.39 -18.33 -3.36
C LYS A 170 8.72 -18.28 -4.12
N SER A 171 9.57 -17.31 -3.84
CA SER A 171 10.83 -17.12 -4.55
C SER A 171 11.94 -17.93 -3.89
N GLU A 172 12.61 -18.80 -4.63
CA GLU A 172 13.80 -19.52 -4.15
C GLU A 172 14.92 -18.59 -3.65
N LYS A 173 15.00 -17.39 -4.23
CA LYS A 173 16.02 -16.38 -3.89
C LYS A 173 15.74 -15.65 -2.58
N TYR A 174 14.45 -15.39 -2.29
CA TYR A 174 14.05 -14.48 -1.22
C TYR A 174 13.30 -15.14 -0.07
N ALA A 175 12.80 -16.38 -0.24
CA ALA A 175 12.05 -17.05 0.82
C ALA A 175 12.90 -17.23 2.09
N PRO A 176 12.27 -17.15 3.29
CA PRO A 176 12.92 -17.58 4.53
C PRO A 176 13.47 -19.00 4.37
N LYS A 177 14.70 -19.22 4.84
CA LYS A 177 15.41 -20.50 4.62
C LYS A 177 14.96 -21.61 5.58
N SER A 178 14.35 -21.23 6.68
CA SER A 178 13.82 -22.17 7.68
C SER A 178 12.53 -21.65 8.31
N ASP A 179 11.76 -22.53 8.93
CA ASP A 179 10.49 -22.21 9.58
C ASP A 179 10.66 -21.30 10.81
N ASN A 180 11.88 -21.26 11.37
CA ASN A 180 12.23 -20.38 12.49
C ASN A 180 12.71 -18.99 12.03
N GLU A 181 12.72 -18.72 10.73
CA GLU A 181 13.09 -17.44 10.17
C GLU A 181 11.83 -16.65 9.78
N ALA A 182 11.84 -15.38 10.14
CA ALA A 182 10.83 -14.42 9.73
C ALA A 182 11.46 -13.27 8.95
N MET A 183 10.71 -12.73 8.03
CA MET A 183 11.03 -11.52 7.29
C MET A 183 9.93 -10.50 7.48
N ALA A 184 10.22 -9.23 7.19
CA ALA A 184 9.23 -8.17 7.22
C ALA A 184 9.22 -7.38 5.91
N ILE A 185 8.02 -6.96 5.49
CA ILE A 185 7.83 -5.90 4.49
C ILE A 185 7.27 -4.68 5.19
N VAL A 186 7.86 -3.52 4.92
CA VAL A 186 7.44 -2.22 5.45
C VAL A 186 7.09 -1.32 4.27
N ASP A 187 5.79 -1.08 4.07
CA ASP A 187 5.28 -0.10 3.11
C ASP A 187 5.10 1.25 3.79
N VAL A 188 5.89 2.22 3.37
CA VAL A 188 5.90 3.57 3.96
C VAL A 188 5.20 4.53 3.02
N GLY A 189 3.92 4.78 3.29
CA GLY A 189 3.10 5.76 2.58
C GLY A 189 3.09 7.13 3.25
N TYR A 190 2.33 8.08 2.71
CA TYR A 190 2.24 9.46 3.23
C TYR A 190 1.51 9.58 4.57
N LYS A 191 0.43 8.84 4.77
CA LYS A 191 -0.38 8.87 6.00
C LYS A 191 -0.48 7.52 6.69
N THR A 192 -0.02 6.46 6.05
CA THR A 192 -0.14 5.11 6.57
C THR A 192 1.15 4.35 6.33
N VAL A 193 1.63 3.71 7.37
CA VAL A 193 2.70 2.71 7.29
C VAL A 193 2.07 1.34 7.49
N ARG A 194 2.48 0.36 6.70
CA ARG A 194 2.05 -1.03 6.80
C ARG A 194 3.26 -1.91 7.05
N VAL A 195 3.12 -2.79 8.01
CA VAL A 195 4.15 -3.78 8.34
C VAL A 195 3.53 -5.16 8.22
N SER A 196 4.07 -5.98 7.33
CA SER A 196 3.71 -7.39 7.18
C SER A 196 4.90 -8.26 7.61
N VAL A 197 4.69 -9.11 8.59
CA VAL A 197 5.70 -10.07 9.07
C VAL A 197 5.28 -11.47 8.67
N PHE A 198 6.19 -12.24 8.10
CA PHE A 198 5.90 -13.55 7.53
C PHE A 198 7.07 -14.53 7.72
N THR A 199 6.74 -15.81 7.77
CA THR A 199 7.68 -16.92 7.68
C THR A 199 7.62 -17.53 6.29
N ARG A 200 8.25 -18.69 6.11
CA ARG A 200 8.20 -19.42 4.85
C ARG A 200 6.78 -19.77 4.40
N ASP A 201 5.91 -20.14 5.33
CA ASP A 201 4.61 -20.72 5.00
C ASP A 201 3.42 -19.84 5.36
N ILE A 202 3.59 -18.91 6.30
CA ILE A 202 2.48 -18.10 6.80
C ILE A 202 2.83 -16.61 6.90
N ILE A 203 1.80 -15.79 6.74
CA ILE A 203 1.85 -14.39 7.15
C ILE A 203 1.45 -14.34 8.63
N ILE A 204 2.40 -14.00 9.50
CA ILE A 204 2.18 -13.95 10.94
C ILE A 204 1.20 -12.83 11.26
N LYS A 205 1.45 -11.65 10.70
CA LYS A 205 0.63 -10.47 10.96
C LYS A 205 0.89 -9.37 9.95
N THR A 206 -0.18 -8.72 9.53
CA THR A 206 -0.10 -7.43 8.83
C THR A 206 -0.79 -6.36 9.67
N LYS A 207 -0.12 -5.24 9.89
CA LYS A 207 -0.64 -4.11 10.64
C LYS A 207 -0.44 -2.82 9.86
N ALA A 208 -1.52 -2.05 9.72
CA ALA A 208 -1.50 -0.68 9.25
C ALA A 208 -1.60 0.28 10.45
N PHE A 209 -0.90 1.40 10.40
CA PHE A 209 -0.98 2.45 11.40
C PHE A 209 -0.74 3.81 10.77
N GLY A 210 -1.43 4.81 11.31
CA GLY A 210 -1.39 6.16 10.78
C GLY A 210 -0.12 6.90 11.19
N HIS A 211 0.47 7.63 10.23
CA HIS A 211 1.51 8.63 10.48
C HIS A 211 1.31 9.82 9.55
N ASP A 212 1.49 11.03 10.08
CA ASP A 212 1.34 12.25 9.31
C ASP A 212 2.66 12.64 8.60
N LEU A 213 3.21 11.70 7.81
CA LEU A 213 4.35 11.96 6.92
C LEU A 213 4.04 13.07 5.91
N TYR A 214 2.78 13.18 5.51
CA TYR A 214 2.30 14.23 4.62
C TYR A 214 2.45 15.62 5.22
N ARG A 215 2.16 15.78 6.51
CA ARG A 215 2.36 17.04 7.21
C ARG A 215 3.82 17.45 7.27
N MET A 216 4.72 16.47 7.50
CA MET A 216 6.16 16.72 7.49
C MET A 216 6.67 17.08 6.10
N ASP A 217 6.21 16.39 5.07
CA ASP A 217 6.54 16.72 3.68
C ASP A 217 6.09 18.16 3.35
N LYS A 218 4.84 18.53 3.69
CA LYS A 218 4.36 19.91 3.52
C LYS A 218 5.14 20.93 4.32
N LEU A 219 5.52 20.65 5.57
CA LEU A 219 6.32 21.57 6.39
C LEU A 219 7.72 21.78 5.80
N ILE A 220 8.33 20.73 5.27
CA ILE A 220 9.61 20.80 4.58
C ILE A 220 9.47 21.66 3.31
N TYR A 221 8.48 21.37 2.47
CA TYR A 221 8.25 22.09 1.22
C TYR A 221 7.80 23.55 1.41
N ALA A 222 6.95 23.85 2.39
CA ALA A 222 6.50 25.20 2.65
C ALA A 222 7.64 26.16 2.97
N ASN A 223 8.80 25.66 3.36
CA ASN A 223 9.94 26.44 3.81
C ASN A 223 11.11 26.49 2.81
N LEU A 224 10.97 25.80 1.67
CA LEU A 224 12.00 25.75 0.63
C LEU A 224 11.94 26.95 -0.35
N GLY A 225 10.93 27.85 -0.26
CA GLY A 225 10.78 28.99 -1.15
C GLY A 225 10.75 28.56 -2.64
N ASP A 226 11.59 29.21 -3.46
CA ASP A 226 11.67 28.94 -4.91
C ASP A 226 12.25 27.55 -5.25
N LEU A 227 12.87 26.88 -4.29
CA LEU A 227 13.37 25.51 -4.43
C LEU A 227 12.25 24.44 -4.38
N LYS A 228 10.99 24.86 -4.21
CA LYS A 228 9.80 23.96 -4.18
C LYS A 228 9.67 23.02 -5.38
N ASN A 229 10.30 23.37 -6.50
CA ASN A 229 10.17 22.62 -7.74
C ASN A 229 11.18 21.46 -7.89
N ASP A 230 12.16 21.35 -7.00
CA ASP A 230 13.16 20.28 -7.04
C ASP A 230 12.97 19.29 -5.89
N LYS A 231 12.29 18.20 -6.20
CA LYS A 231 11.94 17.14 -5.23
C LYS A 231 13.14 16.33 -4.71
N ASN A 232 14.30 16.45 -5.35
CA ASN A 232 15.52 15.78 -4.93
C ASN A 232 16.28 16.58 -3.85
N ILE A 233 15.87 17.82 -3.62
CA ILE A 233 16.56 18.76 -2.70
C ILE A 233 16.29 18.46 -1.23
N VAL A 234 15.20 17.78 -0.87
CA VAL A 234 14.86 17.54 0.54
C VAL A 234 15.99 16.84 1.30
N PRO A 235 16.61 15.76 0.81
CA PRO A 235 17.76 15.14 1.48
C PRO A 235 19.01 16.03 1.54
N GLU A 236 19.27 16.80 0.49
CA GLU A 236 20.42 17.70 0.43
C GLU A 236 20.19 18.96 1.25
N TYR A 237 18.98 19.48 1.25
CA TYR A 237 18.58 20.63 2.04
C TYR A 237 18.71 20.41 3.55
N LEU A 238 18.35 19.22 4.03
CA LEU A 238 18.55 18.84 5.44
C LEU A 238 20.04 18.77 5.81
N LYS A 239 20.93 18.54 4.83
CA LYS A 239 22.39 18.52 5.01
C LYS A 239 23.03 19.91 4.96
N MET A 240 22.46 20.85 4.23
CA MET A 240 23.15 22.11 3.85
C MET A 240 22.86 23.31 4.75
N ASN A 241 21.87 23.29 5.65
CA ASN A 241 21.46 24.51 6.33
C ASN A 241 21.35 24.40 7.86
N PRO A 242 22.41 24.78 8.60
CA PRO A 242 22.45 24.77 10.08
C PRO A 242 21.41 25.66 10.77
N SER A 243 20.90 26.71 10.10
CA SER A 243 19.85 27.58 10.65
C SER A 243 18.50 26.91 10.84
N PHE A 244 18.34 25.65 10.34
CA PHE A 244 17.18 24.80 10.53
C PHE A 244 17.27 23.84 11.71
N ALA A 245 18.17 24.05 12.66
CA ALA A 245 18.39 23.16 13.80
C ALA A 245 17.10 22.79 14.55
N LEU A 246 16.13 23.70 14.67
CA LEU A 246 14.83 23.40 15.27
C LEU A 246 13.99 22.46 14.40
N ARG A 247 14.02 22.65 13.10
CA ARG A 247 13.28 21.81 12.12
C ARG A 247 13.93 20.45 11.97
N VAL A 248 15.25 20.40 11.99
CA VAL A 248 16.01 19.15 12.06
C VAL A 248 15.62 18.36 13.30
N LYS A 249 15.48 18.99 14.46
CA LYS A 249 15.00 18.35 15.70
C LYS A 249 13.56 17.85 15.55
N GLN A 250 12.66 18.65 14.98
CA GLN A 250 11.28 18.22 14.72
C GLN A 250 11.23 17.03 13.75
N TYR A 251 12.01 17.07 12.68
CA TYR A 251 12.15 15.96 11.74
C TYR A 251 12.71 14.72 12.42
N GLN A 252 13.76 14.84 13.21
CA GLN A 252 14.37 13.73 13.96
C GLN A 252 13.39 13.13 14.96
N SER A 253 12.66 13.95 15.71
CA SER A 253 11.65 13.49 16.66
C SER A 253 10.53 12.74 15.95
N PHE A 254 10.08 13.26 14.84
CA PHE A 254 9.04 12.62 14.01
C PHE A 254 9.54 11.30 13.43
N LEU A 255 10.74 11.29 12.86
CA LEU A 255 11.38 10.09 12.32
C LEU A 255 11.55 9.01 13.40
N GLN A 256 11.95 9.40 14.62
CA GLN A 256 12.02 8.49 15.76
C GLN A 256 10.67 7.88 16.09
N GLY A 257 9.58 8.66 16.04
CA GLY A 257 8.21 8.16 16.22
C GLY A 257 7.86 7.08 15.21
N VAL A 258 8.00 7.39 13.91
CA VAL A 258 7.72 6.43 12.83
C VAL A 258 8.58 5.19 12.94
N SER A 259 9.89 5.36 13.16
CA SER A 259 10.82 4.22 13.29
C SER A 259 10.48 3.37 14.50
N SER A 260 10.14 3.97 15.64
CA SER A 260 9.77 3.26 16.87
C SER A 260 8.51 2.42 16.66
N ASP A 261 7.51 2.95 15.96
CA ASP A 261 6.29 2.21 15.69
C ASP A 261 6.53 1.04 14.73
N ILE A 262 7.33 1.23 13.68
CA ILE A 262 7.76 0.14 12.78
C ILE A 262 8.46 -0.96 13.61
N ILE A 263 9.44 -0.58 14.41
CA ILE A 263 10.21 -1.50 15.26
C ILE A 263 9.29 -2.24 16.24
N MET A 264 8.37 -1.51 16.88
CA MET A 264 7.42 -2.09 17.82
C MET A 264 6.50 -3.13 17.13
N GLN A 265 5.96 -2.80 15.95
CA GLN A 265 5.08 -3.73 15.23
C GLN A 265 5.81 -5.00 14.80
N ILE A 266 7.04 -4.89 14.30
CA ILE A 266 7.86 -6.05 13.97
C ILE A 266 8.13 -6.88 15.24
N LYS A 267 8.59 -6.26 16.32
CA LYS A 267 8.89 -6.98 17.60
C LYS A 267 7.65 -7.67 18.16
N LYS A 268 6.49 -7.04 18.15
CA LYS A 268 5.24 -7.65 18.59
C LYS A 268 4.84 -8.86 17.75
N SER A 269 5.12 -8.82 16.45
CA SER A 269 4.78 -9.91 15.54
C SER A 269 5.69 -11.13 15.73
N ILE A 270 7.01 -10.92 15.92
CA ILE A 270 7.98 -12.02 16.11
C ILE A 270 8.11 -12.49 17.55
N GLY A 271 7.76 -11.64 18.53
CA GLY A 271 7.86 -11.94 19.96
C GLY A 271 6.66 -12.70 20.52
N GLY A 272 5.62 -12.97 19.70
CA GLY A 272 4.46 -13.75 20.07
C GLY A 272 4.75 -15.27 20.09
N GLU A 273 3.79 -16.05 19.65
CA GLU A 273 3.85 -17.54 19.68
C GLU A 273 4.93 -18.16 18.80
N THR A 274 5.40 -17.46 17.78
CA THR A 274 6.24 -18.04 16.73
C THR A 274 7.73 -18.14 17.08
N ARG A 275 8.24 -17.37 18.06
CA ARG A 275 9.66 -17.32 18.44
C ARG A 275 10.65 -17.29 17.26
N CYS A 276 10.26 -16.67 16.16
CA CYS A 276 11.05 -16.62 14.95
C CYS A 276 12.18 -15.59 15.06
N ARG A 277 13.29 -15.87 14.39
CA ARG A 277 14.39 -14.93 14.21
C ARG A 277 14.15 -14.09 12.96
N LEU A 278 14.08 -12.77 13.13
CA LEU A 278 14.03 -11.85 11.98
C LEU A 278 15.36 -11.93 11.20
N THR A 279 15.29 -12.09 9.89
CA THR A 279 16.50 -12.19 9.03
C THR A 279 16.65 -10.99 8.12
N ASP A 280 15.57 -10.49 7.52
CA ASP A 280 15.61 -9.43 6.54
C ASP A 280 14.36 -8.53 6.64
N ILE A 281 14.55 -7.26 6.26
CA ILE A 281 13.46 -6.28 6.17
C ILE A 281 13.47 -5.66 4.78
N TYR A 282 12.34 -5.73 4.09
CA TYR A 282 12.14 -5.11 2.78
C TYR A 282 11.28 -3.85 2.91
N PHE A 283 11.74 -2.76 2.30
CA PHE A 283 11.04 -1.48 2.31
C PHE A 283 10.44 -1.18 0.94
N THR A 284 9.24 -0.61 0.96
CA THR A 284 8.54 -0.10 -0.22
C THR A 284 7.72 1.15 0.13
N GLY A 285 7.00 1.69 -0.84
CA GLY A 285 6.18 2.89 -0.66
C GLY A 285 6.90 4.17 -1.03
N GLY A 286 6.15 5.28 -1.15
CA GLY A 286 6.71 6.54 -1.62
C GLY A 286 7.64 7.25 -0.64
N MET A 287 7.57 6.90 0.64
CA MET A 287 8.29 7.60 1.71
C MET A 287 9.41 6.79 2.38
N TYR A 288 9.66 5.54 1.96
CA TYR A 288 10.70 4.72 2.61
C TYR A 288 12.13 5.30 2.43
N LYS A 289 12.35 6.11 1.39
CA LYS A 289 13.64 6.80 1.14
C LYS A 289 13.87 8.03 2.04
N MET A 290 12.97 8.28 3.00
CA MET A 290 13.22 9.34 3.99
C MET A 290 14.59 9.15 4.65
N PRO A 291 15.41 10.21 4.73
CA PRO A 291 16.73 10.13 5.33
C PRO A 291 16.67 9.52 6.73
N HIS A 292 17.57 8.59 7.01
CA HIS A 292 17.73 7.89 8.30
C HIS A 292 16.61 6.89 8.69
N LEU A 293 15.48 6.79 7.99
CA LEU A 293 14.43 5.85 8.35
C LEU A 293 14.92 4.39 8.32
N VAL A 294 15.42 3.98 7.16
CA VAL A 294 15.90 2.60 6.96
C VAL A 294 17.10 2.28 7.85
N SER A 295 18.05 3.23 8.02
CA SER A 295 19.22 3.03 8.87
C SER A 295 18.85 2.86 10.36
N THR A 296 17.89 3.65 10.87
CA THR A 296 17.41 3.52 12.25
C THR A 296 16.76 2.16 12.52
N VAL A 297 15.92 1.69 11.59
CA VAL A 297 15.32 0.36 11.72
C VAL A 297 16.37 -0.73 11.62
N LYS A 298 17.30 -0.63 10.67
CA LYS A 298 18.43 -1.56 10.52
C LYS A 298 19.28 -1.67 11.79
N GLU A 299 19.66 -0.55 12.38
CA GLU A 299 20.44 -0.49 13.62
C GLU A 299 19.72 -1.16 14.80
N SER A 300 18.39 -0.98 14.88
CA SER A 300 17.58 -1.55 15.97
C SER A 300 17.49 -3.08 15.95
N PHE A 301 17.52 -3.70 14.77
CA PHE A 301 17.41 -5.15 14.62
C PHE A 301 18.74 -5.82 14.31
N GLY A 302 19.74 -5.10 13.82
CA GLY A 302 21.01 -5.67 13.38
C GLY A 302 20.88 -6.59 12.15
N VAL A 303 19.78 -6.48 11.37
CA VAL A 303 19.55 -7.30 10.19
C VAL A 303 19.61 -6.47 8.92
N PRO A 304 19.88 -7.08 7.76
CA PRO A 304 19.85 -6.40 6.47
C PRO A 304 18.47 -5.76 6.19
N CYS A 305 18.53 -4.56 5.60
CA CYS A 305 17.34 -3.84 5.12
C CYS A 305 17.54 -3.51 3.64
N TYR A 306 16.55 -3.84 2.83
CA TYR A 306 16.60 -3.71 1.37
C TYR A 306 15.37 -2.97 0.84
N ALA A 307 15.50 -2.37 -0.34
CA ALA A 307 14.31 -2.03 -1.14
C ALA A 307 13.64 -3.33 -1.61
N PHE A 308 12.31 -3.31 -1.75
CA PHE A 308 11.59 -4.47 -2.30
C PHE A 308 12.08 -4.75 -3.73
N PRO A 309 12.46 -5.98 -4.06
CA PRO A 309 13.09 -6.33 -5.36
C PRO A 309 12.05 -6.53 -6.47
N TYR A 310 11.25 -5.49 -6.76
CA TYR A 310 10.15 -5.57 -7.73
C TYR A 310 10.59 -5.99 -9.14
N GLU A 311 11.83 -5.67 -9.53
CA GLU A 311 12.42 -6.01 -10.84
C GLU A 311 12.55 -7.52 -11.08
N ASP A 312 12.63 -8.31 -10.01
CA ASP A 312 12.67 -9.77 -10.13
C ASP A 312 11.29 -10.38 -10.41
N PHE A 313 10.21 -9.63 -10.15
CA PHE A 313 8.83 -10.09 -10.30
C PHE A 313 8.11 -9.51 -11.51
N ILE A 314 8.54 -8.36 -12.00
CA ILE A 314 7.98 -7.73 -13.19
C ILE A 314 9.09 -7.32 -14.15
N GLU A 315 8.74 -7.17 -15.41
CA GLU A 315 9.57 -6.52 -16.41
C GLU A 315 9.11 -5.08 -16.61
N ILE A 316 10.05 -4.20 -16.95
CA ILE A 316 9.75 -2.82 -17.29
C ILE A 316 9.99 -2.64 -18.78
N ASN A 317 8.97 -2.22 -19.51
CA ASN A 317 9.15 -1.92 -20.93
C ASN A 317 10.12 -0.74 -21.08
N HIS A 318 11.13 -0.87 -21.92
CA HIS A 318 12.11 0.20 -22.22
C HIS A 318 11.45 1.51 -22.74
N GLY A 319 10.23 1.42 -23.27
CA GLY A 319 9.41 2.58 -23.65
C GLY A 319 8.43 3.05 -22.58
N CYS A 320 8.51 2.49 -21.34
CA CYS A 320 7.63 2.88 -20.26
C CYS A 320 7.88 4.33 -19.87
N ILE A 321 6.81 5.14 -19.91
CA ILE A 321 6.86 6.53 -19.48
C ILE A 321 6.12 6.63 -18.17
N LEU A 322 6.89 6.80 -17.09
CA LEU A 322 6.36 7.12 -15.78
C LEU A 322 6.25 8.64 -15.67
N ARG A 323 5.10 9.15 -15.27
CA ARG A 323 4.87 10.59 -15.19
C ARG A 323 4.27 10.98 -13.85
N GLU A 324 4.79 12.02 -13.27
CA GLU A 324 4.15 12.76 -12.20
C GLU A 324 3.88 14.18 -12.70
N ASN A 325 2.61 14.64 -12.69
CA ASN A 325 2.23 15.96 -13.20
C ASN A 325 2.82 16.28 -14.60
N ASN A 326 2.78 15.31 -15.53
CA ASN A 326 3.37 15.35 -16.87
C ASN A 326 4.90 15.44 -16.94
N LYS A 327 5.62 15.30 -15.83
CA LYS A 327 7.10 15.18 -15.80
C LYS A 327 7.50 13.71 -15.69
N PRO A 328 8.64 13.30 -16.26
CA PRO A 328 9.17 11.95 -16.04
C PRO A 328 9.37 11.68 -14.54
N TYR A 329 8.92 10.52 -14.07
CA TYR A 329 9.15 10.09 -12.68
C TYR A 329 10.27 9.05 -12.65
N PRO A 330 11.33 9.26 -11.85
CA PRO A 330 12.56 8.48 -11.96
C PRO A 330 12.55 7.13 -11.23
N SER A 331 11.45 6.75 -10.55
CA SER A 331 11.48 5.57 -9.68
C SER A 331 10.23 4.72 -9.86
N GLU A 332 10.43 3.50 -10.35
CA GLU A 332 9.38 2.48 -10.52
C GLU A 332 9.00 1.80 -9.20
N GLU A 333 9.83 1.91 -8.18
CA GLU A 333 9.64 1.28 -6.86
C GLU A 333 8.31 1.67 -6.19
N VAL A 334 7.79 2.85 -6.52
CA VAL A 334 6.50 3.33 -5.99
C VAL A 334 5.31 2.47 -6.44
N TYR A 335 5.48 1.63 -7.46
CA TYR A 335 4.46 0.71 -7.95
C TYR A 335 4.52 -0.69 -7.34
N ALA A 336 5.42 -0.94 -6.38
CA ALA A 336 5.54 -2.26 -5.75
C ALA A 336 4.20 -2.77 -5.19
N VAL A 337 3.43 -1.91 -4.53
CA VAL A 337 2.09 -2.27 -4.01
C VAL A 337 1.14 -2.65 -5.15
N SER A 338 1.23 -1.97 -6.31
CA SER A 338 0.47 -2.34 -7.52
C SER A 338 0.86 -3.74 -8.03
N VAL A 339 2.13 -4.12 -7.92
CA VAL A 339 2.60 -5.48 -8.24
C VAL A 339 1.96 -6.50 -7.29
N GLY A 340 1.93 -6.22 -5.99
CA GLY A 340 1.25 -7.07 -5.02
C GLY A 340 -0.22 -7.30 -5.39
N ALA A 341 -0.94 -6.24 -5.77
CA ALA A 341 -2.35 -6.36 -6.17
C ALA A 341 -2.56 -7.18 -7.44
N LEU A 342 -1.63 -7.15 -8.40
CA LEU A 342 -1.68 -7.99 -9.61
C LEU A 342 -1.59 -9.48 -9.28
N TYR A 343 -0.74 -9.85 -8.34
CA TYR A 343 -0.52 -11.25 -7.97
C TYR A 343 -1.53 -11.77 -6.94
N GLY A 344 -2.13 -10.89 -6.13
CA GLY A 344 -3.14 -11.25 -5.12
C GLY A 344 -4.58 -11.18 -5.60
N GLY A 345 -4.84 -10.57 -6.75
CA GLY A 345 -6.19 -10.38 -7.31
C GLY A 345 -6.58 -11.37 -8.41
N VAL A 346 -5.81 -12.44 -8.60
CA VAL A 346 -6.05 -13.49 -9.61
C VAL A 346 -6.40 -14.80 -8.95
#